data_a87d3afcc5f95ad525413e22c4ff55f0
#
_entry.id   a87d3afcc5f95ad525413e22c4ff55f0
#
_cell.length_a   1.000
_cell.length_b   1.000
_cell.length_c   1.000
_cell.angle_alpha   90.00
_cell.angle_beta   90.00
_cell.angle_gamma   90.00
#
_symmetry.space_group_name_H-M   'P 1'
#
loop_
_entity.id
_entity.type
_entity.pdbx_description
1 polymer ?
#
loop_
_entity_poly.entity_id
_entity_poly.type
_entity_poly.pdbx_seq_one_letter_code
_entity_poly.pdbx_strand_id
1 'polypeptide(L)'
;WLKALEDWRDRAGSCVLDLDAAVALEVLAEALSVDSGRFGHRSGSLTVSALEPMRAIPHKAIVLMGLDGRDFPRQSRRPGFHLLDQQRCLGDPSTSNQDRYVLLEALMSARRHLLISWCGRLERTGEPQPPAAPVKQWLAVLHEQLQRAGASTEGLLITPAANPLSR
;
A
#
# COMPACT_ATOMS: atom_id res chain seq x y z
N TRP A 1 -25.96 -7.65 -1.17
CA TRP A 1 -26.85 -6.96 -2.12
C TRP A 1 -27.96 -6.23 -1.40
N LEU A 2 -28.84 -6.93 -0.71
CA LEU A 2 -29.99 -6.33 -0.04
C LEU A 2 -29.58 -5.24 0.97
N LYS A 3 -28.54 -5.47 1.76
CA LYS A 3 -28.07 -4.49 2.74
C LYS A 3 -27.53 -3.21 2.10
N ALA A 4 -26.81 -3.31 0.97
CA ALA A 4 -26.34 -2.13 0.23
C ALA A 4 -27.47 -1.30 -0.35
N LEU A 5 -28.52 -1.97 -0.85
CA LEU A 5 -29.74 -1.32 -1.34
C LEU A 5 -30.58 -0.71 -0.19
N GLU A 6 -30.63 -1.37 0.96
CA GLU A 6 -31.30 -0.85 2.15
C GLU A 6 -30.57 0.39 2.69
N ASP A 7 -29.25 0.34 2.84
CA ASP A 7 -28.44 1.47 3.27
C ASP A 7 -28.59 2.66 2.28
N TRP A 8 -28.70 2.35 1.00
CA TRP A 8 -28.89 3.38 -0.03
C TRP A 8 -30.27 4.03 0.07
N ARG A 9 -31.33 3.22 0.21
CA ARG A 9 -32.69 3.70 0.43
C ARG A 9 -32.78 4.58 1.68
N ASP A 10 -32.15 4.17 2.78
CA ASP A 10 -32.23 4.88 4.06
C ASP A 10 -31.46 6.22 4.01
N ARG A 11 -30.38 6.30 3.25
CA ARG A 11 -29.62 7.55 3.04
C ARG A 11 -30.25 8.47 2.00
N ALA A 12 -30.90 7.92 1.00
CA ALA A 12 -31.51 8.65 -0.10
C ALA A 12 -32.99 8.95 0.12
N GLY A 13 -33.60 8.57 1.24
CA GLY A 13 -35.04 8.61 1.46
C GLY A 13 -35.73 9.97 1.35
N SER A 14 -34.97 11.06 1.25
CA SER A 14 -35.47 12.41 0.96
C SER A 14 -34.98 12.97 -0.40
N CYS A 15 -34.24 12.23 -1.17
CA CYS A 15 -33.69 12.67 -2.44
C CYS A 15 -34.60 12.24 -3.59
N VAL A 16 -35.13 13.21 -4.34
CA VAL A 16 -36.02 13.01 -5.51
C VAL A 16 -35.23 13.21 -6.81
N LEU A 17 -33.97 12.78 -6.85
CA LEU A 17 -33.17 12.85 -8.07
C LEU A 17 -33.44 11.60 -8.94
N ASP A 18 -33.91 11.80 -10.17
CA ASP A 18 -33.92 10.74 -11.16
C ASP A 18 -32.48 10.42 -11.58
N LEU A 19 -32.03 9.23 -11.24
CA LEU A 19 -30.73 8.74 -11.63
C LEU A 19 -30.83 7.94 -12.94
N ASP A 20 -29.94 8.22 -13.88
CA ASP A 20 -29.78 7.37 -15.06
C ASP A 20 -29.35 5.96 -14.63
N ALA A 21 -29.86 4.96 -15.33
CA ALA A 21 -29.56 3.55 -15.08
C ALA A 21 -28.05 3.26 -15.12
N ALA A 22 -27.30 3.94 -15.98
CA ALA A 22 -25.84 3.81 -16.06
C ALA A 22 -25.15 4.27 -14.78
N VAL A 23 -25.57 5.41 -14.21
CA VAL A 23 -25.04 5.93 -12.94
C VAL A 23 -25.40 5.01 -11.77
N ALA A 24 -26.64 4.50 -11.75
CA ALA A 24 -27.06 3.55 -10.71
C ALA A 24 -26.25 2.26 -10.74
N LEU A 25 -25.94 1.74 -11.93
CA LEU A 25 -25.10 0.56 -12.11
C LEU A 25 -23.65 0.81 -11.65
N GLU A 26 -23.09 1.97 -11.94
CA GLU A 26 -21.73 2.32 -11.53
C GLU A 26 -21.60 2.44 -10.01
N VAL A 27 -22.55 3.11 -9.36
CA VAL A 27 -22.61 3.21 -7.88
C VAL A 27 -22.80 1.85 -7.22
N LEU A 28 -23.64 0.98 -7.81
CA LEU A 28 -23.82 -0.38 -7.33
C LEU A 28 -22.56 -1.23 -7.52
N ALA A 29 -21.88 -1.10 -8.67
CA ALA A 29 -20.63 -1.80 -8.94
C ALA A 29 -19.53 -1.38 -7.95
N GLU A 30 -19.42 -0.09 -7.64
CA GLU A 30 -18.50 0.43 -6.64
C GLU A 30 -18.83 -0.11 -5.25
N ALA A 31 -20.09 -0.06 -4.82
CA ALA A 31 -20.53 -0.60 -3.53
C ALA A 31 -20.28 -2.11 -3.39
N LEU A 32 -20.32 -2.85 -4.49
CA LEU A 32 -20.05 -4.29 -4.52
C LEU A 32 -18.58 -4.64 -4.61
N SER A 33 -17.76 -3.74 -5.14
CA SER A 33 -16.31 -3.91 -5.24
C SER A 33 -15.59 -3.69 -3.91
N VAL A 34 -16.26 -3.09 -2.93
CA VAL A 34 -15.71 -2.92 -1.58
C VAL A 34 -15.52 -4.29 -0.95
N ASP A 35 -14.27 -4.69 -0.84
CA ASP A 35 -13.88 -5.93 -0.17
C ASP A 35 -14.38 -5.88 1.28
N SER A 36 -15.18 -6.86 1.67
CA SER A 36 -15.83 -6.89 2.99
C SER A 36 -14.86 -6.99 4.17
N GLY A 37 -13.54 -7.00 3.90
CA GLY A 37 -12.49 -6.96 4.93
C GLY A 37 -12.52 -8.13 5.92
N ARG A 38 -13.25 -9.20 5.61
CA ARG A 38 -13.30 -10.41 6.44
C ARG A 38 -12.02 -11.22 6.22
N PHE A 39 -10.97 -10.77 6.83
CA PHE A 39 -9.74 -11.55 6.91
C PHE A 39 -9.97 -12.73 7.84
N GLY A 40 -9.81 -13.93 7.31
CA GLY A 40 -9.84 -15.15 8.09
C GLY A 40 -8.89 -15.05 9.28
N HIS A 41 -9.28 -15.60 10.40
CA HIS A 41 -8.44 -15.66 11.59
C HIS A 41 -7.10 -16.30 11.23
N ARG A 42 -6.02 -15.74 11.77
CA ARG A 42 -4.67 -16.27 11.64
C ARG A 42 -4.61 -17.66 12.26
N SER A 43 -4.73 -18.67 11.42
CA SER A 43 -4.72 -20.06 11.86
C SER A 43 -3.42 -20.79 11.55
N GLY A 44 -2.43 -20.09 10.97
CA GLY A 44 -1.19 -20.72 10.52
C GLY A 44 0.07 -19.94 10.85
N SER A 45 1.21 -20.51 10.49
CA SER A 45 2.53 -19.90 10.63
C SER A 45 2.80 -18.80 9.61
N LEU A 46 2.07 -18.79 8.47
CA LEU A 46 2.19 -17.83 7.39
C LEU A 46 0.87 -17.09 7.19
N THR A 47 0.94 -15.76 7.15
CA THR A 47 -0.19 -14.89 6.81
C THR A 47 0.18 -14.05 5.60
N VAL A 48 -0.66 -14.05 4.57
CA VAL A 48 -0.53 -13.19 3.40
C VAL A 48 -1.70 -12.23 3.41
N SER A 49 -1.40 -10.92 3.34
CA SER A 49 -2.41 -9.86 3.46
C SER A 49 -1.93 -8.59 2.77
N ALA A 50 -2.86 -7.70 2.46
CA ALA A 50 -2.49 -6.32 2.18
C ALA A 50 -1.87 -5.66 3.43
N LEU A 51 -1.14 -4.57 3.21
CA LEU A 51 -0.37 -3.91 4.28
C LEU A 51 -1.28 -3.31 5.37
N GLU A 52 -2.37 -2.69 4.97
CA GLU A 52 -3.25 -1.93 5.87
C GLU A 52 -3.96 -2.77 6.95
N PRO A 53 -4.53 -3.97 6.64
CA PRO A 53 -5.20 -4.79 7.66
C PRO A 53 -4.27 -5.35 8.74
N MET A 54 -2.96 -5.41 8.44
CA MET A 54 -1.95 -5.98 9.33
C MET A 54 -1.17 -4.92 10.13
N ARG A 55 -1.70 -3.71 10.19
CA ARG A 55 -1.08 -2.58 10.89
C ARG A 55 -0.77 -2.90 12.35
N ALA A 56 0.42 -2.47 12.78
CA ALA A 56 0.90 -2.53 14.17
C ALA A 56 0.88 -3.94 14.80
N ILE A 57 0.78 -5.00 14.02
CA ILE A 57 0.78 -6.36 14.55
C ILE A 57 2.19 -6.92 14.52
N PRO A 58 2.80 -7.25 15.68
CA PRO A 58 4.15 -7.74 15.71
C PRO A 58 4.26 -9.17 15.17
N HIS A 59 5.21 -9.36 14.27
CA HIS A 59 5.57 -10.65 13.70
C HIS A 59 7.06 -10.93 13.88
N LYS A 60 7.45 -12.20 13.95
CA LYS A 60 8.86 -12.60 13.98
C LYS A 60 9.58 -12.21 12.68
N ALA A 61 8.93 -12.44 11.56
CA ALA A 61 9.42 -12.05 10.25
C ALA A 61 8.31 -11.35 9.46
N ILE A 62 8.67 -10.27 8.77
CA ILE A 62 7.79 -9.53 7.88
C ILE A 62 8.46 -9.47 6.52
N VAL A 63 7.71 -9.81 5.47
CA VAL A 63 8.11 -9.69 4.09
C VAL A 63 7.19 -8.67 3.42
N LEU A 64 7.75 -7.53 3.00
CA LEU A 64 7.05 -6.49 2.27
C LEU A 64 7.40 -6.63 0.78
N MET A 65 6.39 -6.85 -0.04
CA MET A 65 6.57 -7.10 -1.47
C MET A 65 5.98 -5.97 -2.30
N GLY A 66 6.59 -5.71 -3.46
CA GLY A 66 6.05 -4.75 -4.44
C GLY A 66 6.18 -3.29 -4.01
N LEU A 67 7.24 -2.93 -3.26
CA LEU A 67 7.49 -1.53 -2.90
C LEU A 67 8.23 -0.79 -4.03
N ASP A 68 7.59 -0.76 -5.19
CA ASP A 68 8.08 -0.13 -6.40
C ASP A 68 7.87 1.39 -6.39
N GLY A 69 8.80 2.14 -6.98
CA GLY A 69 8.75 3.60 -6.99
C GLY A 69 7.56 4.19 -7.75
N ARG A 70 6.87 3.39 -8.58
CA ARG A 70 5.68 3.82 -9.33
C ARG A 70 4.39 3.60 -8.56
N ASP A 71 4.34 2.52 -7.76
CA ASP A 71 3.10 2.03 -7.18
C ASP A 71 2.97 2.42 -5.71
N PHE A 72 4.10 2.72 -5.05
CA PHE A 72 4.10 3.08 -3.65
C PHE A 72 4.93 4.35 -3.38
N PRO A 73 4.44 5.32 -2.57
CA PRO A 73 3.08 5.41 -2.03
C PRO A 73 2.02 5.60 -3.13
N ARG A 74 0.83 5.07 -2.89
CA ARG A 74 -0.29 5.25 -3.81
C ARG A 74 -0.58 6.73 -4.04
N GLN A 75 -0.80 7.10 -5.28
CA GLN A 75 -1.23 8.44 -5.62
C GLN A 75 -2.76 8.49 -5.60
N SER A 76 -3.31 9.49 -4.91
CA SER A 76 -4.75 9.72 -4.92
C SER A 76 -5.16 10.21 -6.32
N ARG A 77 -5.86 9.37 -7.07
CA ARG A 77 -6.53 9.75 -8.30
C ARG A 77 -7.90 10.29 -7.95
N ARG A 78 -7.98 11.56 -7.65
CA ARG A 78 -9.24 12.23 -7.37
C ARG A 78 -9.78 12.87 -8.65
N PRO A 79 -11.12 12.87 -8.87
CA PRO A 79 -11.69 13.62 -9.98
C PRO A 79 -11.40 15.12 -9.83
N GLY A 80 -11.27 15.85 -10.95
CA GLY A 80 -10.84 17.26 -10.94
C GLY A 80 -11.76 18.24 -10.21
N PHE A 81 -12.97 17.80 -9.84
CA PHE A 81 -13.92 18.57 -9.03
C PHE A 81 -13.76 18.35 -7.51
N HIS A 82 -12.77 17.56 -7.08
CA HIS A 82 -12.61 17.24 -5.66
C HIS A 82 -12.10 18.45 -4.86
N LEU A 83 -12.91 18.94 -3.93
CA LEU A 83 -12.64 20.17 -3.19
C LEU A 83 -11.34 20.14 -2.37
N LEU A 84 -10.94 18.96 -1.88
CA LEU A 84 -9.68 18.80 -1.13
C LEU A 84 -8.42 19.07 -1.97
N ASP A 85 -8.52 19.06 -3.31
CA ASP A 85 -7.39 19.40 -4.17
C ASP A 85 -7.31 20.91 -4.42
N GLN A 86 -8.42 21.62 -4.24
CA GLN A 86 -8.48 23.08 -4.39
C GLN A 86 -8.05 23.82 -3.12
N GLN A 87 -8.46 23.31 -1.96
CA GLN A 87 -8.13 23.91 -0.67
C GLN A 87 -7.89 22.83 0.37
N ARG A 88 -6.62 22.52 0.59
CA ARG A 88 -6.20 21.51 1.54
C ARG A 88 -6.00 22.13 2.93
N CYS A 89 -6.63 21.53 3.95
CA CYS A 89 -6.50 21.92 5.34
C CYS A 89 -5.65 20.91 6.13
N LEU A 90 -5.18 21.38 7.30
CA LEU A 90 -4.49 20.48 8.23
C LEU A 90 -5.47 19.42 8.74
N GLY A 91 -5.10 18.15 8.62
CA GLY A 91 -5.95 17.00 9.00
C GLY A 91 -6.68 16.34 7.83
N ASP A 92 -6.64 16.93 6.64
CA ASP A 92 -7.22 16.31 5.45
C ASP A 92 -6.52 14.99 5.10
N PRO A 93 -7.28 13.95 4.73
CA PRO A 93 -6.73 12.64 4.42
C PRO A 93 -5.80 12.70 3.20
N SER A 94 -4.62 12.10 3.34
CA SER A 94 -3.66 11.94 2.26
C SER A 94 -3.28 10.48 2.14
N THR A 95 -3.66 9.84 1.04
CA THR A 95 -3.33 8.45 0.76
C THR A 95 -1.83 8.19 0.84
N SER A 96 -1.03 9.08 0.26
CA SER A 96 0.44 8.96 0.30
C SER A 96 1.02 9.04 1.71
N ASN A 97 0.48 9.93 2.56
CA ASN A 97 0.93 10.02 3.96
C ASN A 97 0.47 8.81 4.78
N GLN A 98 -0.74 8.33 4.53
CA GLN A 98 -1.25 7.11 5.14
C GLN A 98 -0.38 5.90 4.78
N ASP A 99 -0.02 5.74 3.52
CA ASP A 99 0.85 4.65 3.06
C ASP A 99 2.23 4.70 3.73
N ARG A 100 2.82 5.90 3.84
CA ARG A 100 4.10 6.08 4.55
C ARG A 100 3.99 5.71 6.03
N TYR A 101 2.88 6.07 6.66
CA TYR A 101 2.63 5.75 8.06
C TYR A 101 2.47 4.24 8.25
N VAL A 102 1.69 3.58 7.38
CA VAL A 102 1.50 2.13 7.42
C VAL A 102 2.80 1.38 7.17
N LEU A 103 3.65 1.87 6.26
CA LEU A 103 5.00 1.32 6.07
C LEU A 103 5.84 1.44 7.35
N LEU A 104 5.84 2.61 7.99
CA LEU A 104 6.57 2.79 9.25
C LEU A 104 6.08 1.82 10.33
N GLU A 105 4.77 1.64 10.48
CA GLU A 105 4.21 0.66 11.42
C GLU A 105 4.67 -0.76 11.11
N ALA A 106 4.74 -1.14 9.83
CA ALA A 106 5.22 -2.45 9.41
C ALA A 106 6.71 -2.64 9.75
N LEU A 107 7.54 -1.62 9.49
CA LEU A 107 8.98 -1.63 9.86
C LEU A 107 9.17 -1.83 11.37
N MET A 108 8.39 -1.12 12.19
CA MET A 108 8.45 -1.20 13.65
C MET A 108 7.88 -2.52 14.20
N SER A 109 7.03 -3.19 13.45
CA SER A 109 6.38 -4.44 13.86
C SER A 109 7.23 -5.68 13.62
N ALA A 110 8.29 -5.59 12.81
CA ALA A 110 9.21 -6.69 12.57
C ALA A 110 10.11 -6.92 13.80
N ARG A 111 10.07 -8.14 14.39
CA ARG A 111 10.79 -8.46 15.61
C ARG A 111 12.18 -9.04 15.40
N ARG A 112 12.37 -9.81 14.32
CA ARG A 112 13.65 -10.48 14.04
C ARG A 112 14.15 -10.28 12.63
N HIS A 113 13.24 -10.42 11.64
CA HIS A 113 13.60 -10.36 10.24
C HIS A 113 12.66 -9.45 9.49
N LEU A 114 13.21 -8.58 8.67
CA LEU A 114 12.48 -7.73 7.75
C LEU A 114 13.08 -7.92 6.36
N LEU A 115 12.26 -8.29 5.41
CA LEU A 115 12.62 -8.38 4.00
C LEU A 115 11.74 -7.40 3.21
N ILE A 116 12.39 -6.58 2.41
CA ILE A 116 11.69 -5.65 1.51
C ILE A 116 12.08 -5.99 0.09
N SER A 117 11.11 -6.13 -0.80
CA SER A 117 11.37 -6.39 -2.21
C SER A 117 10.66 -5.40 -3.12
N TRP A 118 11.31 -5.09 -4.23
CA TRP A 118 10.76 -4.28 -5.32
C TRP A 118 11.30 -4.79 -6.65
N CYS A 119 10.64 -4.42 -7.75
CA CYS A 119 11.10 -4.70 -9.10
C CYS A 119 12.24 -3.75 -9.45
N GLY A 120 13.48 -4.24 -9.40
CA GLY A 120 14.67 -3.44 -9.68
C GLY A 120 14.85 -3.08 -11.15
N ARG A 121 14.04 -3.63 -12.06
CA ARG A 121 14.09 -3.38 -13.50
C ARG A 121 12.71 -3.37 -14.12
N LEU A 122 12.52 -2.53 -15.14
CA LEU A 122 11.34 -2.57 -16.01
C LEU A 122 11.33 -3.87 -16.82
N GLU A 123 10.22 -4.59 -16.77
CA GLU A 123 10.05 -5.86 -17.47
C GLU A 123 10.25 -5.72 -18.99
N ARG A 124 9.76 -4.65 -19.59
CA ARG A 124 9.77 -4.43 -21.04
C ARG A 124 11.09 -3.89 -21.58
N THR A 125 11.76 -3.00 -20.85
CA THR A 125 12.97 -2.28 -21.32
C THR A 125 14.25 -2.71 -20.60
N GLY A 126 14.13 -3.41 -19.47
CA GLY A 126 15.26 -3.78 -18.62
C GLY A 126 15.89 -2.59 -17.88
N GLU A 127 15.32 -1.38 -18.01
CA GLU A 127 15.82 -0.19 -17.33
C GLU A 127 15.78 -0.33 -15.81
N PRO A 128 16.77 0.17 -15.09
CA PRO A 128 16.79 0.10 -13.64
C PRO A 128 15.65 0.92 -13.03
N GLN A 129 14.97 0.33 -12.06
CA GLN A 129 13.88 0.95 -11.31
C GLN A 129 14.29 1.16 -9.86
N PRO A 130 14.12 2.36 -9.32
CA PRO A 130 14.35 2.60 -7.91
C PRO A 130 13.24 1.99 -7.04
N PRO A 131 13.53 1.67 -5.77
CA PRO A 131 12.50 1.36 -4.81
C PRO A 131 11.62 2.57 -4.55
N ALA A 132 10.48 2.35 -3.89
CA ALA A 132 9.62 3.41 -3.40
C ALA A 132 10.40 4.47 -2.60
N ALA A 133 10.04 5.74 -2.77
CA ALA A 133 10.75 6.86 -2.14
C ALA A 133 10.92 6.70 -0.61
N PRO A 134 9.91 6.26 0.18
CA PRO A 134 10.08 6.03 1.60
C PRO A 134 11.09 4.92 1.92
N VAL A 135 11.14 3.86 1.09
CA VAL A 135 12.11 2.77 1.25
C VAL A 135 13.52 3.27 0.97
N LYS A 136 13.70 4.05 -0.09
CA LYS A 136 14.99 4.67 -0.42
C LYS A 136 15.50 5.57 0.70
N GLN A 137 14.62 6.39 1.28
CA GLN A 137 14.97 7.27 2.40
C GLN A 137 15.37 6.46 3.64
N TRP A 138 14.60 5.44 3.99
CA TRP A 138 14.91 4.57 5.12
C TRP A 138 16.23 3.83 4.94
N LEU A 139 16.50 3.28 3.75
CA LEU A 139 17.76 2.62 3.43
C LEU A 139 18.96 3.56 3.57
N ALA A 140 18.82 4.83 3.15
CA ALA A 140 19.89 5.80 3.29
C ALA A 140 20.22 6.08 4.77
N VAL A 141 19.21 6.26 5.61
CA VAL A 141 19.39 6.44 7.06
C VAL A 141 20.01 5.21 7.71
N LEU A 142 19.54 4.01 7.34
CA LEU A 142 20.07 2.77 7.86
C LEU A 142 21.55 2.59 7.48
N HIS A 143 21.89 2.87 6.24
CA HIS A 143 23.27 2.80 5.76
C HIS A 143 24.19 3.74 6.54
N GLU A 144 23.77 4.99 6.73
CA GLU A 144 24.51 5.98 7.52
C GLU A 144 24.70 5.52 8.97
N GLN A 145 23.66 4.99 9.61
CA GLN A 145 23.74 4.50 10.98
C GLN A 145 24.68 3.29 11.11
N LEU A 146 24.63 2.35 10.18
CA LEU A 146 25.53 1.20 10.16
C LEU A 146 26.98 1.62 9.98
N GLN A 147 27.25 2.56 9.08
CA GLN A 147 28.58 3.11 8.88
C GLN A 147 29.12 3.80 10.16
N ARG A 148 28.29 4.60 10.82
CA ARG A 148 28.67 5.24 12.10
C ARG A 148 28.96 4.23 13.21
N ALA A 149 28.24 3.11 13.19
CA ALA A 149 28.46 2.01 14.14
C ALA A 149 29.64 1.10 13.78
N GLY A 150 30.34 1.35 12.64
CA GLY A 150 31.41 0.48 12.13
C GLY A 150 30.94 -0.90 11.69
N ALA A 151 29.63 -1.05 11.43
CA ALA A 151 29.04 -2.30 10.99
C ALA A 151 29.12 -2.44 9.46
N SER A 152 29.26 -3.68 8.97
CA SER A 152 29.26 -3.94 7.54
C SER A 152 27.87 -3.71 6.95
N THR A 153 27.83 -3.06 5.81
CA THR A 153 26.62 -2.92 4.98
C THR A 153 26.54 -3.97 3.87
N GLU A 154 27.50 -4.89 3.81
CA GLU A 154 27.54 -5.97 2.85
C GLU A 154 26.35 -6.92 3.08
N GLY A 155 25.64 -7.27 2.00
CA GLY A 155 24.44 -8.11 2.08
C GLY A 155 23.16 -7.39 2.49
N LEU A 156 23.20 -6.08 2.78
CA LEU A 156 21.99 -5.30 3.05
C LEU A 156 21.09 -5.20 1.81
N LEU A 157 21.70 -5.09 0.64
CA LEU A 157 21.01 -5.06 -0.65
C LEU A 157 21.41 -6.30 -1.44
N ILE A 158 20.43 -7.12 -1.79
CA ILE A 158 20.63 -8.32 -2.60
C ILE A 158 19.99 -8.07 -3.97
N THR A 159 20.82 -8.11 -5.01
CA THR A 159 20.34 -8.01 -6.39
C THR A 159 20.50 -9.39 -7.05
N PRO A 160 19.41 -10.13 -7.25
CA PRO A 160 19.48 -11.42 -7.94
C PRO A 160 19.91 -11.22 -9.40
N ALA A 161 20.54 -12.23 -9.98
CA ALA A 161 20.88 -12.22 -11.40
C ALA A 161 19.62 -12.06 -12.26
N ALA A 162 19.70 -11.26 -13.33
CA ALA A 162 18.58 -11.04 -14.24
C ALA A 162 18.13 -12.32 -14.96
N ASN A 163 19.08 -13.24 -15.17
CA ASN A 163 18.80 -14.59 -15.67
C ASN A 163 19.16 -15.62 -14.59
N PRO A 164 18.18 -16.42 -14.11
CA PRO A 164 18.46 -17.42 -13.08
C PRO A 164 19.44 -18.53 -13.52
N LEU A 165 19.72 -18.62 -14.81
CA LEU A 165 20.69 -19.56 -15.38
C LEU A 165 22.10 -18.97 -15.53
N SER A 166 22.28 -17.65 -15.35
CA SER A 166 23.59 -17.02 -15.30
C SER A 166 24.15 -17.16 -13.88
N ARG A 167 25.15 -18.01 -13.73
CA ARG A 167 26.00 -18.07 -12.53
C ARG A 167 27.09 -17.03 -12.59
#